data_fc3ce2033ecabdb28555e1fbf47a11ed
#
_entry.id   fc3ce2033ecabdb28555e1fbf47a11ed
#
_cell.length_a   1.000
_cell.length_b   1.000
_cell.length_c   1.000
_cell.angle_alpha   90.00
_cell.angle_beta   90.00
_cell.angle_gamma   90.00
#
_symmetry.space_group_name_H-M   'P 1'
#
loop_
_entity.id
_entity.type
_entity.pdbx_description
1 polymer ?
#
loop_
_entity_poly.entity_id
_entity_poly.type
_entity_poly.pdbx_seq_one_letter_code
_entity_poly.pdbx_strand_id
1 'polypeptide(L)'
;MKKIIFSFCMALIAMVSFAQDAATWKSLEKPLNFYLANDLGRNGYYDQKPIAELMGKMAETIDIEFVVAAGDVHHFEGVRSVQDPLWMTNYELIYSHPDLMLPWYPILGNHEYRGNTQAVLDYSNVSARWEMPARYYTKVMEEDGATIRLVMIDTPPLLDKYREDTEKYPDAGKQDMDKQLAWLDSVLTSAKEDWVMVVGHHPIYADTDKNDSERTDMQKRVDSILRKHGNVDMYVCGHIHNFQHIRKPDSKIDYVVNTSGSLAREVKPVDGTQFCSGATGFSLITVDKHELCLHMMDKDGKVLHTVRRTK
;
A
#
# COMPACT_ATOMS: atom_id res chain seq x y z
N MET A 1 21.74 18.96 -40.44
CA MET A 1 20.28 18.91 -40.60
C MET A 1 19.66 17.57 -40.15
N LYS A 2 20.12 16.39 -40.63
CA LYS A 2 19.50 15.08 -40.26
C LYS A 2 19.47 14.80 -38.73
N LYS A 3 20.52 15.18 -37.94
CA LYS A 3 20.55 14.97 -36.48
C LYS A 3 19.56 15.85 -35.72
N ILE A 4 19.30 17.08 -36.20
CA ILE A 4 18.36 18.02 -35.55
C ILE A 4 16.91 17.56 -35.81
N ILE A 5 16.61 17.07 -37.01
CA ILE A 5 15.27 16.55 -37.36
C ILE A 5 14.96 15.29 -36.53
N PHE A 6 15.92 14.39 -36.34
CA PHE A 6 15.74 13.17 -35.55
C PHE A 6 15.50 13.48 -34.05
N SER A 7 16.22 14.45 -33.51
CA SER A 7 16.04 14.90 -32.12
C SER A 7 14.67 15.58 -31.91
N PHE A 8 14.20 16.35 -32.88
CA PHE A 8 12.90 17.02 -32.82
C PHE A 8 11.73 16.02 -32.95
N CYS A 9 11.86 15.00 -33.81
CA CYS A 9 10.88 13.93 -33.93
C CYS A 9 10.78 13.09 -32.65
N MET A 10 11.90 12.74 -32.01
CA MET A 10 11.88 12.02 -30.74
C MET A 10 11.26 12.82 -29.61
N ALA A 11 11.55 14.12 -29.52
CA ALA A 11 10.91 15.01 -28.54
C ALA A 11 9.40 15.13 -28.76
N LEU A 12 8.96 15.22 -29.99
CA LEU A 12 7.52 15.29 -30.33
C LEU A 12 6.79 14.00 -30.00
N ILE A 13 7.39 12.81 -30.29
CA ILE A 13 6.84 11.50 -29.97
C ILE A 13 6.73 11.35 -28.44
N ALA A 14 7.76 11.75 -27.68
CA ALA A 14 7.74 11.70 -26.22
C ALA A 14 6.65 12.62 -25.62
N MET A 15 6.46 13.82 -26.15
CA MET A 15 5.39 14.74 -25.73
C MET A 15 3.99 14.19 -26.02
N VAL A 16 3.79 13.57 -27.19
CA VAL A 16 2.50 12.97 -27.55
C VAL A 16 2.19 11.75 -26.68
N SER A 17 3.18 10.91 -26.38
CA SER A 17 3.00 9.76 -25.48
C SER A 17 2.63 10.23 -24.07
N PHE A 18 3.38 11.17 -23.51
CA PHE A 18 3.09 11.74 -22.20
C PHE A 18 1.70 12.39 -22.11
N ALA A 19 1.29 13.14 -23.13
CA ALA A 19 -0.04 13.75 -23.17
C ALA A 19 -1.16 12.71 -23.21
N GLN A 20 -0.94 11.57 -23.88
CA GLN A 20 -1.89 10.46 -23.94
C GLN A 20 -1.98 9.74 -22.58
N ASP A 21 -0.85 9.51 -21.91
CA ASP A 21 -0.80 8.91 -20.59
C ASP A 21 -1.49 9.82 -19.55
N ALA A 22 -1.19 11.11 -19.54
CA ALA A 22 -1.82 12.09 -18.65
C ALA A 22 -3.34 12.16 -18.84
N ALA A 23 -3.84 12.15 -20.10
CA ALA A 23 -5.27 12.11 -20.37
C ALA A 23 -5.92 10.81 -19.88
N THR A 24 -5.23 9.67 -19.97
CA THR A 24 -5.67 8.39 -19.45
C THR A 24 -5.76 8.42 -17.94
N TRP A 25 -4.72 8.90 -17.25
CA TRP A 25 -4.71 9.03 -15.79
C TRP A 25 -5.82 9.98 -15.31
N LYS A 26 -5.96 11.16 -15.92
CA LYS A 26 -7.01 12.13 -15.58
C LYS A 26 -8.42 11.54 -15.69
N SER A 27 -8.64 10.60 -16.59
CA SER A 27 -9.92 9.91 -16.72
C SER A 27 -10.27 8.97 -15.55
N LEU A 28 -9.30 8.63 -14.70
CA LEU A 28 -9.51 7.81 -13.50
C LEU A 28 -9.89 8.61 -12.27
N GLU A 29 -9.62 9.93 -12.30
CA GLU A 29 -9.81 10.82 -11.14
C GLU A 29 -11.26 10.83 -10.65
N LYS A 30 -11.40 10.86 -9.35
CA LYS A 30 -12.65 11.03 -8.60
C LYS A 30 -12.46 12.14 -7.56
N PRO A 31 -13.50 12.53 -6.81
CA PRO A 31 -13.35 13.52 -5.75
C PRO A 31 -12.22 13.21 -4.77
N LEU A 32 -12.06 11.96 -4.34
CA LEU A 32 -10.98 11.55 -3.45
C LEU A 32 -10.04 10.56 -4.15
N ASN A 33 -8.75 10.89 -4.22
CA ASN A 33 -7.74 10.05 -4.84
C ASN A 33 -6.52 9.93 -3.92
N PHE A 34 -5.96 8.73 -3.81
CA PHE A 34 -4.77 8.49 -3.02
C PHE A 34 -3.96 7.31 -3.54
N TYR A 35 -2.69 7.24 -3.17
CA TYR A 35 -1.84 6.11 -3.52
C TYR A 35 -1.81 5.05 -2.41
N LEU A 36 -1.68 3.81 -2.84
CA LEU A 36 -1.29 2.67 -2.00
C LEU A 36 0.06 2.16 -2.50
N ALA A 37 1.07 2.21 -1.64
CA ALA A 37 2.43 1.76 -1.95
C ALA A 37 3.01 0.97 -0.76
N ASN A 38 3.91 0.03 -1.01
CA ASN A 38 4.52 -0.81 0.03
C ASN A 38 5.80 -1.46 -0.47
N ASP A 39 6.54 -2.08 0.43
CA ASP A 39 7.79 -2.78 0.11
C ASP A 39 8.76 -1.89 -0.68
N LEU A 40 8.92 -0.65 -0.21
CA LEU A 40 9.50 0.46 -0.96
C LEU A 40 11.02 0.50 -0.87
N GLY A 41 11.53 0.44 0.36
CA GLY A 41 12.91 0.85 0.68
C GLY A 41 14.00 -0.06 0.14
N ARG A 42 14.69 0.40 -0.88
CA ARG A 42 15.87 -0.25 -1.48
C ARG A 42 17.01 0.74 -1.77
N ASN A 43 17.07 1.85 -0.99
CA ASN A 43 18.06 2.92 -1.19
C ASN A 43 18.09 3.49 -2.63
N GLY A 44 16.92 3.54 -3.27
CA GLY A 44 16.78 4.00 -4.65
C GLY A 44 17.19 3.00 -5.73
N TYR A 45 17.54 1.76 -5.35
CA TYR A 45 17.85 0.70 -6.31
C TYR A 45 16.61 0.04 -6.89
N TYR A 46 16.80 -0.78 -7.92
CA TYR A 46 15.76 -1.42 -8.70
C TYR A 46 14.80 -0.39 -9.31
N ASP A 47 13.51 -0.63 -9.28
CA ASP A 47 12.50 0.26 -9.82
C ASP A 47 12.02 1.35 -8.82
N GLN A 48 12.65 1.49 -7.63
CA GLN A 48 12.16 2.42 -6.60
C GLN A 48 12.12 3.88 -7.08
N LYS A 49 13.22 4.38 -7.68
CA LYS A 49 13.27 5.76 -8.20
C LYS A 49 12.34 5.99 -9.39
N PRO A 50 12.34 5.14 -10.44
CA PRO A 50 11.38 5.27 -11.54
C PRO A 50 9.92 5.31 -11.08
N ILE A 51 9.54 4.47 -10.11
CA ILE A 51 8.18 4.46 -9.57
C ILE A 51 7.88 5.74 -8.79
N ALA A 52 8.79 6.22 -7.96
CA ALA A 52 8.62 7.48 -7.24
C ALA A 52 8.48 8.68 -8.20
N GLU A 53 9.26 8.72 -9.28
CA GLU A 53 9.15 9.73 -10.34
C GLU A 53 7.79 9.65 -11.06
N LEU A 54 7.32 8.43 -11.35
CA LEU A 54 6.00 8.22 -11.94
C LEU A 54 4.87 8.69 -11.02
N MET A 55 4.92 8.34 -9.72
CA MET A 55 3.96 8.81 -8.73
C MET A 55 3.89 10.34 -8.70
N GLY A 56 5.04 11.02 -8.72
CA GLY A 56 5.12 12.49 -8.80
C GLY A 56 4.47 13.04 -10.07
N LYS A 57 4.83 12.51 -11.23
CA LYS A 57 4.25 12.93 -12.53
C LYS A 57 2.75 12.69 -12.62
N MET A 58 2.24 11.61 -12.05
CA MET A 58 0.80 11.38 -12.01
C MET A 58 0.10 12.39 -11.09
N ALA A 59 0.73 12.76 -9.97
CA ALA A 59 0.20 13.78 -9.05
C ALA A 59 0.16 15.19 -9.66
N GLU A 60 0.97 15.49 -10.69
CA GLU A 60 0.78 16.72 -11.51
C GLU A 60 -0.54 16.73 -12.31
N THR A 61 -1.16 15.56 -12.49
CA THR A 61 -2.33 15.36 -13.34
C THR A 61 -3.60 15.05 -12.56
N ILE A 62 -3.49 14.22 -11.54
CA ILE A 62 -4.56 13.78 -10.64
C ILE A 62 -4.32 14.46 -9.28
N ASP A 63 -5.36 15.00 -8.69
CA ASP A 63 -5.31 15.56 -7.35
C ASP A 63 -5.18 14.43 -6.31
N ILE A 64 -3.96 14.21 -5.82
CA ILE A 64 -3.64 13.14 -4.86
C ILE A 64 -3.58 13.73 -3.46
N GLU A 65 -4.46 13.25 -2.58
CA GLU A 65 -4.60 13.76 -1.23
C GLU A 65 -3.55 13.23 -0.25
N PHE A 66 -3.17 11.94 -0.38
CA PHE A 66 -2.24 11.27 0.53
C PHE A 66 -1.69 9.97 -0.05
N VAL A 67 -0.74 9.36 0.68
CA VAL A 67 -0.24 8.02 0.40
C VAL A 67 -0.50 7.10 1.59
N VAL A 68 -1.03 5.92 1.35
CA VAL A 68 -1.05 4.80 2.30
C VAL A 68 0.21 3.96 2.05
N ALA A 69 1.10 3.87 3.04
CA ALA A 69 2.30 3.04 2.97
C ALA A 69 2.09 1.73 3.74
N ALA A 70 1.79 0.64 3.01
CA ALA A 70 1.38 -0.63 3.60
C ALA A 70 2.55 -1.51 4.06
N GLY A 71 3.52 -0.91 4.76
CA GLY A 71 4.65 -1.58 5.43
C GLY A 71 5.87 -1.82 4.54
N ASP A 72 6.96 -2.25 5.19
CA ASP A 72 8.25 -2.51 4.57
C ASP A 72 8.80 -1.30 3.77
N VAL A 73 8.69 -0.11 4.38
CA VAL A 73 9.28 1.12 3.83
C VAL A 73 10.80 1.11 3.96
N HIS A 74 11.34 0.31 4.87
CA HIS A 74 12.77 0.21 5.15
C HIS A 74 13.29 -1.23 5.13
N HIS A 75 13.78 -1.69 3.97
CA HIS A 75 14.53 -2.93 3.88
C HIS A 75 16.03 -2.70 4.20
N PHE A 76 16.80 -3.68 4.80
CA PHE A 76 16.35 -5.03 5.19
C PHE A 76 16.08 -5.12 6.70
N GLU A 77 16.77 -4.32 7.50
CA GLU A 77 16.79 -4.42 8.97
C GLU A 77 16.00 -3.29 9.65
N GLY A 78 15.12 -2.62 8.92
CA GLY A 78 14.40 -1.46 9.41
C GLY A 78 15.31 -0.28 9.75
N VAL A 79 14.80 0.70 10.46
CA VAL A 79 15.57 1.85 10.97
C VAL A 79 15.97 1.64 12.43
N ARG A 80 17.08 2.26 12.86
CA ARG A 80 17.59 2.18 14.24
C ARG A 80 17.12 3.33 15.11
N SER A 81 16.88 4.49 14.51
CA SER A 81 16.44 5.71 15.17
C SER A 81 15.75 6.65 14.18
N VAL A 82 15.20 7.75 14.69
CA VAL A 82 14.66 8.83 13.83
C VAL A 82 15.75 9.58 13.04
N GLN A 83 17.03 9.41 13.37
CA GLN A 83 18.18 9.97 12.66
C GLN A 83 18.84 8.95 11.72
N ASP A 84 18.31 7.74 11.57
CA ASP A 84 18.89 6.73 10.69
C ASP A 84 18.96 7.25 9.24
N PRO A 85 20.12 7.17 8.56
CA PRO A 85 20.26 7.61 7.17
C PRO A 85 19.29 6.94 6.19
N LEU A 86 18.72 5.78 6.53
CA LEU A 86 17.73 5.09 5.72
C LEU A 86 16.45 5.91 5.51
N TRP A 87 16.11 6.82 6.42
CA TRP A 87 15.02 7.76 6.20
C TRP A 87 15.24 8.62 4.95
N MET A 88 16.47 9.08 4.76
CA MET A 88 16.81 9.88 3.59
C MET A 88 16.86 9.05 2.32
N THR A 89 17.51 7.87 2.36
CA THR A 89 17.80 7.08 1.16
C THR A 89 16.66 6.14 0.73
N ASN A 90 15.73 5.83 1.62
CA ASN A 90 14.54 5.03 1.29
C ASN A 90 13.27 5.86 1.11
N TYR A 91 13.18 7.05 1.72
CA TYR A 91 11.94 7.81 1.78
C TYR A 91 12.11 9.28 1.32
N GLU A 92 12.77 10.14 2.10
CA GLU A 92 12.75 11.59 1.89
C GLU A 92 13.31 12.01 0.52
N LEU A 93 14.47 11.50 0.12
CA LEU A 93 15.12 11.83 -1.16
C LEU A 93 14.55 11.06 -2.35
N ILE A 94 13.81 9.99 -2.10
CA ILE A 94 13.21 9.19 -3.17
C ILE A 94 11.87 9.79 -3.58
N TYR A 95 10.98 10.02 -2.60
CA TYR A 95 9.64 10.58 -2.84
C TYR A 95 9.66 12.10 -2.63
N SER A 96 10.59 12.77 -3.33
CA SER A 96 10.87 14.21 -3.16
C SER A 96 10.21 15.12 -4.20
N HIS A 97 9.36 14.56 -5.07
CA HIS A 97 8.58 15.37 -6.01
C HIS A 97 7.70 16.37 -5.24
N PRO A 98 7.56 17.64 -5.68
CA PRO A 98 6.72 18.63 -4.98
C PRO A 98 5.30 18.14 -4.70
N ASP A 99 4.65 17.48 -5.67
CA ASP A 99 3.29 16.96 -5.54
C ASP A 99 3.19 15.66 -4.70
N LEU A 100 4.31 15.17 -4.16
CA LEU A 100 4.35 14.13 -3.14
C LEU A 100 4.66 14.66 -1.74
N MET A 101 4.71 16.00 -1.56
CA MET A 101 4.84 16.66 -0.26
C MET A 101 3.49 16.72 0.47
N LEU A 102 2.80 15.59 0.53
CA LEU A 102 1.48 15.33 1.11
C LEU A 102 1.58 14.32 2.25
N PRO A 103 0.51 14.12 3.06
CA PRO A 103 0.53 13.15 4.16
C PRO A 103 0.77 11.71 3.70
N TRP A 104 1.59 10.99 4.45
CA TRP A 104 1.80 9.54 4.32
C TRP A 104 1.28 8.86 5.57
N TYR A 105 0.38 7.90 5.40
CA TYR A 105 -0.19 7.08 6.47
C TYR A 105 0.41 5.68 6.43
N PRO A 106 1.51 5.44 7.17
CA PRO A 106 2.20 4.16 7.14
C PRO A 106 1.64 3.15 8.15
N ILE A 107 1.90 1.88 7.87
CA ILE A 107 1.84 0.79 8.85
C ILE A 107 3.20 0.10 8.93
N LEU A 108 3.39 -0.74 9.96
CA LEU A 108 4.59 -1.53 10.12
C LEU A 108 4.52 -2.82 9.29
N GLY A 109 5.61 -3.16 8.60
CA GLY A 109 5.85 -4.46 8.03
C GLY A 109 6.85 -5.28 8.85
N ASN A 110 7.21 -6.47 8.36
CA ASN A 110 8.13 -7.32 9.10
C ASN A 110 9.57 -6.82 9.07
N HIS A 111 9.94 -5.98 8.11
CA HIS A 111 11.28 -5.38 8.07
C HIS A 111 11.42 -4.26 9.10
N GLU A 112 10.40 -3.46 9.38
CA GLU A 112 10.41 -2.50 10.48
C GLU A 112 10.59 -3.20 11.85
N TYR A 113 10.03 -4.41 12.01
CA TYR A 113 10.16 -5.20 13.24
C TYR A 113 11.54 -5.83 13.46
N ARG A 114 12.43 -5.79 12.46
CA ARG A 114 13.86 -6.13 12.63
C ARG A 114 14.65 -4.97 13.22
N GLY A 115 14.15 -3.75 13.06
CA GLY A 115 14.75 -2.53 13.56
C GLY A 115 14.07 -2.01 14.83
N ASN A 116 14.03 -0.71 14.95
CA ASN A 116 13.38 0.01 16.04
C ASN A 116 11.98 0.49 15.60
N THR A 117 10.96 -0.27 15.91
CA THR A 117 9.57 0.06 15.55
C THR A 117 9.09 1.37 16.19
N GLN A 118 9.59 1.71 17.40
CA GLN A 118 9.25 2.97 18.03
C GLN A 118 9.81 4.17 17.26
N ALA A 119 11.00 4.05 16.67
CA ALA A 119 11.56 5.09 15.82
C ALA A 119 10.69 5.35 14.56
N VAL A 120 9.98 4.34 14.07
CA VAL A 120 9.05 4.50 12.94
C VAL A 120 7.84 5.37 13.33
N LEU A 121 7.29 5.16 14.53
CA LEU A 121 6.22 6.00 15.07
C LEU A 121 6.73 7.42 15.36
N ASP A 122 7.87 7.53 16.05
CA ASP A 122 8.45 8.80 16.50
C ASP A 122 8.89 9.70 15.32
N TYR A 123 9.09 9.12 14.13
CA TYR A 123 9.42 9.89 12.93
C TYR A 123 8.32 10.89 12.54
N SER A 124 7.10 10.70 12.99
CA SER A 124 6.00 11.67 12.88
C SER A 124 6.33 13.02 13.56
N ASN A 125 7.29 13.06 14.48
CA ASN A 125 7.78 14.30 15.11
C ASN A 125 8.93 14.95 14.32
N VAL A 126 9.44 14.29 13.27
CA VAL A 126 10.59 14.73 12.44
C VAL A 126 10.12 15.17 11.07
N SER A 127 9.31 14.36 10.40
CA SER A 127 8.78 14.64 9.07
C SER A 127 7.30 14.98 9.13
N ALA A 128 6.93 16.17 8.65
CA ALA A 128 5.54 16.63 8.63
C ALA A 128 4.64 15.77 7.69
N ARG A 129 5.26 15.04 6.77
CA ARG A 129 4.53 14.13 5.87
C ARG A 129 4.22 12.77 6.49
N TRP A 130 4.96 12.35 7.52
CA TRP A 130 4.86 11.03 8.12
C TRP A 130 3.84 11.04 9.27
N GLU A 131 2.63 10.53 9.03
CA GLU A 131 1.56 10.53 10.02
C GLU A 131 1.27 9.09 10.51
N MET A 132 1.97 8.68 11.58
CA MET A 132 1.78 7.38 12.24
C MET A 132 1.47 7.56 13.72
N PRO A 133 0.19 7.77 14.10
CA PRO A 133 -0.16 8.12 15.48
C PRO A 133 -0.06 6.94 16.46
N ALA A 134 -0.09 5.71 15.94
CA ALA A 134 -0.01 4.48 16.72
C ALA A 134 0.41 3.31 15.82
N ARG A 135 0.70 2.12 16.39
CA ARG A 135 0.99 0.89 15.64
C ARG A 135 -0.18 0.43 14.80
N TYR A 136 -1.38 0.61 15.30
CA TYR A 136 -2.64 0.40 14.58
C TYR A 136 -3.59 1.57 14.89
N TYR A 137 -4.30 2.03 13.89
CA TYR A 137 -5.16 3.21 13.98
C TYR A 137 -6.21 3.22 12.86
N THR A 138 -7.17 4.12 12.95
CA THR A 138 -8.14 4.34 11.88
C THR A 138 -8.18 5.81 11.49
N LYS A 139 -8.42 6.08 10.20
CA LYS A 139 -8.59 7.42 9.65
C LYS A 139 -9.86 7.42 8.79
N VAL A 140 -10.66 8.46 8.92
CA VAL A 140 -11.81 8.71 8.04
C VAL A 140 -11.43 9.86 7.13
N MET A 141 -11.59 9.66 5.83
CA MET A 141 -11.43 10.69 4.82
C MET A 141 -12.80 11.00 4.23
N GLU A 142 -13.07 12.28 3.97
CA GLU A 142 -14.32 12.75 3.40
C GLU A 142 -13.99 13.81 2.34
N GLU A 143 -14.52 13.61 1.12
CA GLU A 143 -14.42 14.57 0.02
C GLU A 143 -15.68 14.52 -0.83
N ASP A 144 -16.27 15.69 -1.13
CA ASP A 144 -17.52 15.85 -1.88
C ASP A 144 -18.65 14.94 -1.39
N GLY A 145 -18.67 14.70 -0.06
CA GLY A 145 -19.64 13.88 0.63
C GLY A 145 -19.50 12.37 0.39
N ALA A 146 -18.43 11.90 -0.22
CA ALA A 146 -17.98 10.50 -0.18
C ALA A 146 -17.13 10.28 1.06
N THR A 147 -17.32 9.17 1.77
CA THR A 147 -16.57 8.86 2.97
C THR A 147 -15.88 7.49 2.85
N ILE A 148 -14.61 7.41 3.25
CA ILE A 148 -13.88 6.15 3.38
C ILE A 148 -13.23 6.05 4.75
N ARG A 149 -13.40 4.91 5.41
CA ARG A 149 -12.64 4.54 6.60
C ARG A 149 -11.46 3.67 6.21
N LEU A 150 -10.26 4.15 6.52
CA LEU A 150 -9.03 3.36 6.49
C LEU A 150 -8.80 2.76 7.88
N VAL A 151 -8.67 1.45 7.96
CA VAL A 151 -8.39 0.70 9.20
C VAL A 151 -6.99 0.10 9.08
N MET A 152 -6.03 0.74 9.69
CA MET A 152 -4.60 0.43 9.62
C MET A 152 -4.24 -0.55 10.72
N ILE A 153 -3.82 -1.79 10.36
CA ILE A 153 -3.51 -2.85 11.33
C ILE A 153 -2.02 -3.22 11.33
N ASP A 154 -1.50 -3.52 12.50
CA ASP A 154 -0.12 -3.97 12.72
C ASP A 154 -0.07 -5.50 12.67
N THR A 155 0.28 -6.06 11.51
CA THR A 155 0.15 -7.50 11.27
C THR A 155 1.27 -8.38 11.86
N PRO A 156 2.56 -7.98 11.95
CA PRO A 156 3.59 -8.84 12.53
C PRO A 156 3.25 -9.39 13.92
N PRO A 157 2.71 -8.60 14.89
CA PRO A 157 2.30 -9.13 16.18
C PRO A 157 1.12 -10.11 16.15
N LEU A 158 0.41 -10.20 15.04
CA LEU A 158 -0.72 -11.13 14.86
C LEU A 158 -0.29 -12.51 14.35
N LEU A 159 1.00 -12.72 14.10
CA LEU A 159 1.56 -13.93 13.47
C LEU A 159 2.55 -14.61 14.41
N ASP A 160 2.31 -15.88 14.74
CA ASP A 160 3.15 -16.64 15.67
C ASP A 160 4.62 -16.67 15.24
N LYS A 161 4.87 -16.81 13.94
CA LYS A 161 6.22 -16.76 13.36
C LYS A 161 7.06 -15.56 13.84
N TYR A 162 6.46 -14.37 13.89
CA TYR A 162 7.19 -13.15 14.28
C TYR A 162 7.22 -12.96 15.80
N ARG A 163 6.20 -13.45 16.49
CA ARG A 163 6.11 -13.39 17.95
C ARG A 163 7.11 -14.31 18.63
N GLU A 164 7.39 -15.46 18.04
CA GLU A 164 8.26 -16.50 18.59
C GLU A 164 9.74 -16.26 18.28
N ASP A 165 10.07 -15.67 17.12
CA ASP A 165 11.45 -15.34 16.73
C ASP A 165 11.86 -13.98 17.33
N THR A 166 12.10 -13.99 18.63
CA THR A 166 12.45 -12.79 19.42
C THR A 166 13.85 -12.26 19.15
N GLU A 167 14.73 -13.04 18.54
CA GLU A 167 16.07 -12.61 18.12
C GLU A 167 15.94 -11.67 16.92
N LYS A 168 15.16 -12.06 15.92
CA LYS A 168 15.01 -11.33 14.67
C LYS A 168 13.91 -10.25 14.74
N TYR A 169 12.88 -10.47 15.54
CA TYR A 169 11.72 -9.58 15.67
C TYR A 169 11.45 -9.25 17.14
N PRO A 170 12.39 -8.55 17.82
CA PRO A 170 12.42 -8.45 19.29
C PRO A 170 11.20 -7.76 19.90
N ASP A 171 10.39 -7.11 19.08
CA ASP A 171 9.26 -6.29 19.53
C ASP A 171 7.88 -6.91 19.24
N ALA A 172 7.81 -7.88 18.31
CA ALA A 172 6.53 -8.45 17.87
C ALA A 172 5.80 -9.21 19.00
N GLY A 173 6.52 -10.05 19.74
CA GLY A 173 5.95 -10.81 20.87
C GLY A 173 5.55 -9.97 22.08
N LYS A 174 6.02 -8.72 22.16
CA LYS A 174 5.69 -7.78 23.25
C LYS A 174 4.36 -7.06 23.04
N GLN A 175 3.82 -7.08 21.82
CA GLN A 175 2.57 -6.40 21.51
C GLN A 175 1.37 -7.22 21.98
N ASP A 176 0.33 -6.52 22.43
CA ASP A 176 -0.93 -7.11 22.87
C ASP A 176 -1.83 -7.40 21.66
N MET A 177 -1.75 -8.64 21.16
CA MET A 177 -2.52 -9.12 20.02
C MET A 177 -4.03 -9.06 20.29
N ASP A 178 -4.47 -9.51 21.47
CA ASP A 178 -5.90 -9.60 21.79
C ASP A 178 -6.53 -8.21 21.87
N LYS A 179 -5.78 -7.24 22.42
CA LYS A 179 -6.21 -5.83 22.44
C LYS A 179 -6.37 -5.27 21.04
N GLN A 180 -5.45 -5.57 20.11
CA GLN A 180 -5.57 -5.10 18.72
C GLN A 180 -6.77 -5.75 18.01
N LEU A 181 -6.99 -7.07 18.18
CA LEU A 181 -8.11 -7.77 17.58
C LEU A 181 -9.46 -7.28 18.13
N ALA A 182 -9.56 -7.04 19.42
CA ALA A 182 -10.75 -6.43 20.03
C ALA A 182 -11.00 -5.00 19.55
N TRP A 183 -9.93 -4.20 19.34
CA TRP A 183 -10.01 -2.89 18.76
C TRP A 183 -10.51 -2.95 17.30
N LEU A 184 -9.97 -3.88 16.47
CA LEU A 184 -10.41 -4.06 15.10
C LEU A 184 -11.91 -4.40 15.03
N ASP A 185 -12.38 -5.33 15.85
CA ASP A 185 -13.79 -5.70 15.96
C ASP A 185 -14.66 -4.49 16.33
N SER A 186 -14.22 -3.67 17.29
CA SER A 186 -14.91 -2.44 17.72
C SER A 186 -14.97 -1.37 16.64
N VAL A 187 -13.88 -1.14 15.92
CA VAL A 187 -13.82 -0.15 14.83
C VAL A 187 -14.80 -0.55 13.71
N LEU A 188 -14.80 -1.82 13.30
CA LEU A 188 -15.69 -2.31 12.25
C LEU A 188 -17.16 -2.30 12.68
N THR A 189 -17.45 -2.55 13.96
CA THR A 189 -18.81 -2.42 14.52
C THR A 189 -19.33 -0.98 14.41
N SER A 190 -18.47 0.01 14.60
CA SER A 190 -18.84 1.43 14.62
C SER A 190 -18.77 2.12 13.25
N ALA A 191 -18.18 1.48 12.24
CA ALA A 191 -17.97 2.05 10.92
C ALA A 191 -19.32 2.26 10.19
N LYS A 192 -19.53 3.49 9.69
CA LYS A 192 -20.75 3.93 8.98
C LYS A 192 -20.43 4.63 7.66
N GLU A 193 -19.15 4.71 7.32
CA GLU A 193 -18.67 5.35 6.11
C GLU A 193 -19.17 4.60 4.87
N ASP A 194 -19.20 5.30 3.74
CA ASP A 194 -19.59 4.69 2.47
C ASP A 194 -18.70 3.50 2.14
N TRP A 195 -17.39 3.62 2.43
CA TRP A 195 -16.40 2.60 2.13
C TRP A 195 -15.55 2.28 3.35
N VAL A 196 -15.19 1.00 3.49
CA VAL A 196 -14.28 0.52 4.54
C VAL A 196 -13.16 -0.30 3.91
N MET A 197 -11.93 0.21 4.03
CA MET A 197 -10.71 -0.47 3.58
C MET A 197 -9.85 -0.81 4.78
N VAL A 198 -9.51 -2.09 4.94
CA VAL A 198 -8.57 -2.56 5.96
C VAL A 198 -7.22 -2.74 5.32
N VAL A 199 -6.20 -2.12 5.90
CA VAL A 199 -4.82 -2.12 5.42
C VAL A 199 -3.94 -2.89 6.39
N GLY A 200 -3.34 -3.97 5.92
CA GLY A 200 -2.34 -4.75 6.65
C GLY A 200 -1.09 -4.95 5.80
N HIS A 201 -0.01 -5.46 6.39
CA HIS A 201 1.17 -5.78 5.59
C HIS A 201 1.13 -7.21 5.04
N HIS A 202 0.70 -8.18 5.83
CA HIS A 202 0.67 -9.60 5.44
C HIS A 202 -0.62 -10.00 4.76
N PRO A 203 -0.58 -10.88 3.73
CA PRO A 203 -1.77 -11.32 3.03
C PRO A 203 -2.61 -12.32 3.84
N ILE A 204 -3.93 -12.25 3.64
CA ILE A 204 -4.88 -13.27 4.10
C ILE A 204 -4.92 -14.43 3.10
N TYR A 205 -4.99 -14.10 1.82
CA TYR A 205 -4.96 -15.05 0.69
C TYR A 205 -3.94 -14.58 -0.33
N ALA A 206 -3.10 -15.49 -0.81
CA ALA A 206 -2.12 -15.21 -1.86
C ALA A 206 -1.45 -16.47 -2.39
N ASP A 207 -0.96 -16.42 -3.64
CA ASP A 207 0.13 -17.27 -4.11
C ASP A 207 1.45 -16.72 -3.58
N THR A 208 2.25 -17.57 -2.95
CA THR A 208 3.58 -17.23 -2.44
C THR A 208 4.35 -18.49 -2.05
N ASP A 209 5.66 -18.44 -2.14
CA ASP A 209 6.60 -19.46 -1.63
C ASP A 209 6.86 -19.33 -0.12
N LYS A 210 6.32 -18.29 0.53
CA LYS A 210 6.44 -18.10 1.97
C LYS A 210 5.62 -19.12 2.76
N ASN A 211 6.01 -19.32 4.03
CA ASN A 211 5.38 -20.29 4.91
C ASN A 211 3.86 -20.05 5.04
N ASP A 212 3.08 -21.12 4.93
CA ASP A 212 1.63 -21.11 5.05
C ASP A 212 1.11 -20.65 6.41
N SER A 213 1.94 -20.75 7.47
CA SER A 213 1.56 -20.32 8.81
C SER A 213 1.14 -18.86 8.87
N GLU A 214 1.79 -17.98 8.11
CA GLU A 214 1.42 -16.55 8.05
C GLU A 214 -0.02 -16.36 7.58
N ARG A 215 -0.40 -17.02 6.48
CA ARG A 215 -1.76 -16.95 5.95
C ARG A 215 -2.78 -17.64 6.86
N THR A 216 -2.41 -18.75 7.46
CA THR A 216 -3.25 -19.48 8.42
C THR A 216 -3.59 -18.60 9.63
N ASP A 217 -2.60 -17.92 10.19
CA ASP A 217 -2.81 -16.98 11.30
C ASP A 217 -3.68 -15.79 10.89
N MET A 218 -3.40 -15.18 9.73
CA MET A 218 -4.20 -14.08 9.19
C MET A 218 -5.65 -14.49 8.95
N GLN A 219 -5.89 -15.67 8.37
CA GLN A 219 -7.24 -16.20 8.15
C GLN A 219 -7.97 -16.44 9.47
N LYS A 220 -7.30 -17.05 10.43
CA LYS A 220 -7.90 -17.39 11.74
C LYS A 220 -8.19 -16.15 12.58
N ARG A 221 -7.29 -15.17 12.61
CA ARG A 221 -7.33 -14.02 13.53
C ARG A 221 -7.99 -12.81 12.91
N VAL A 222 -7.62 -12.46 11.67
CA VAL A 222 -8.07 -11.22 11.03
C VAL A 222 -9.30 -11.48 10.17
N ASP A 223 -9.25 -12.43 9.21
CA ASP A 223 -10.34 -12.66 8.26
C ASP A 223 -11.66 -13.05 8.95
N SER A 224 -11.58 -13.80 10.04
CA SER A 224 -12.74 -14.15 10.87
C SER A 224 -13.49 -12.91 11.39
N ILE A 225 -12.75 -11.86 11.76
CA ILE A 225 -13.33 -10.57 12.20
C ILE A 225 -13.86 -9.80 11.01
N LEU A 226 -13.09 -9.68 9.90
CA LEU A 226 -13.53 -8.94 8.72
C LEU A 226 -14.84 -9.47 8.15
N ARG A 227 -14.97 -10.80 8.04
CA ARG A 227 -16.18 -11.47 7.51
C ARG A 227 -17.39 -11.35 8.43
N LYS A 228 -17.18 -11.30 9.74
CA LYS A 228 -18.25 -11.14 10.74
C LYS A 228 -19.08 -9.87 10.52
N HIS A 229 -18.44 -8.78 10.10
CA HIS A 229 -19.08 -7.46 10.01
C HIS A 229 -19.80 -7.21 8.68
N GLY A 230 -19.32 -7.77 7.58
CA GLY A 230 -19.92 -7.66 6.25
C GLY A 230 -19.92 -6.25 5.64
N ASN A 231 -19.27 -5.27 6.28
CA ASN A 231 -19.10 -3.89 5.84
C ASN A 231 -17.69 -3.55 5.34
N VAL A 232 -16.78 -4.52 5.31
CA VAL A 232 -15.44 -4.35 4.73
C VAL A 232 -15.52 -4.55 3.23
N ASP A 233 -15.12 -3.54 2.47
CA ASP A 233 -15.11 -3.58 1.00
C ASP A 233 -13.83 -4.23 0.47
N MET A 234 -12.67 -3.85 1.02
CA MET A 234 -11.37 -4.37 0.61
C MET A 234 -10.46 -4.64 1.81
N TYR A 235 -9.68 -5.71 1.73
CA TYR A 235 -8.46 -5.91 2.50
C TYR A 235 -7.27 -5.75 1.56
N VAL A 236 -6.37 -4.81 1.85
CA VAL A 236 -5.18 -4.55 1.04
C VAL A 236 -3.90 -4.78 1.82
N CYS A 237 -2.88 -5.33 1.17
CA CYS A 237 -1.61 -5.66 1.82
C CYS A 237 -0.42 -5.62 0.83
N GLY A 238 0.80 -5.81 1.35
CA GLY A 238 2.05 -5.93 0.58
C GLY A 238 2.73 -7.27 0.77
N HIS A 239 4.01 -7.24 1.24
CA HIS A 239 4.81 -8.36 1.70
C HIS A 239 5.31 -9.35 0.64
N ILE A 240 4.52 -9.61 -0.42
CA ILE A 240 4.83 -10.68 -1.38
C ILE A 240 5.51 -10.14 -2.65
N HIS A 241 5.44 -8.84 -2.88
CA HIS A 241 6.06 -8.16 -4.01
C HIS A 241 5.50 -8.57 -5.38
N ASN A 242 4.20 -8.76 -5.47
CA ASN A 242 3.48 -8.96 -6.73
C ASN A 242 2.03 -8.50 -6.59
N PHE A 243 1.36 -8.25 -7.71
CA PHE A 243 -0.05 -7.93 -7.70
C PHE A 243 -0.90 -9.19 -7.67
N GLN A 244 -1.88 -9.24 -6.76
CA GLN A 244 -2.92 -10.26 -6.78
C GLN A 244 -4.26 -9.64 -6.37
N HIS A 245 -5.32 -10.01 -7.07
CA HIS A 245 -6.70 -9.76 -6.69
C HIS A 245 -7.41 -11.09 -6.54
N ILE A 246 -7.92 -11.36 -5.35
CA ILE A 246 -8.55 -12.63 -4.99
C ILE A 246 -9.94 -12.37 -4.42
N ARG A 247 -10.92 -13.15 -4.84
CA ARG A 247 -12.27 -13.22 -4.28
C ARG A 247 -12.55 -14.61 -3.76
N LYS A 248 -13.27 -14.68 -2.65
CA LYS A 248 -13.73 -15.96 -2.08
C LYS A 248 -15.25 -16.07 -2.22
N PRO A 249 -15.79 -17.24 -2.59
CA PRO A 249 -17.23 -17.38 -2.87
C PRO A 249 -18.14 -17.02 -1.69
N ASP A 250 -17.63 -17.18 -0.47
CA ASP A 250 -18.30 -16.95 0.81
C ASP A 250 -17.97 -15.58 1.43
N SER A 251 -17.31 -14.68 0.68
CA SER A 251 -16.91 -13.35 1.14
C SER A 251 -17.28 -12.26 0.14
N LYS A 252 -17.71 -11.12 0.65
CA LYS A 252 -17.91 -9.91 -0.16
C LYS A 252 -16.65 -9.06 -0.27
N ILE A 253 -15.60 -9.40 0.44
CA ILE A 253 -14.35 -8.65 0.52
C ILE A 253 -13.50 -8.93 -0.72
N ASP A 254 -12.98 -7.87 -1.34
CA ASP A 254 -11.90 -8.00 -2.32
C ASP A 254 -10.56 -8.05 -1.55
N TYR A 255 -9.82 -9.16 -1.68
CA TYR A 255 -8.50 -9.33 -1.10
C TYR A 255 -7.45 -8.95 -2.13
N VAL A 256 -6.68 -7.92 -1.82
CA VAL A 256 -5.71 -7.34 -2.74
C VAL A 256 -4.32 -7.41 -2.15
N VAL A 257 -3.40 -8.08 -2.84
CA VAL A 257 -1.97 -7.91 -2.62
C VAL A 257 -1.49 -6.84 -3.58
N ASN A 258 -0.99 -5.73 -3.06
CA ASN A 258 -0.33 -4.70 -3.82
C ASN A 258 1.13 -5.09 -4.03
N THR A 259 1.68 -4.77 -5.18
CA THR A 259 3.08 -5.11 -5.49
C THR A 259 4.08 -4.25 -4.74
N SER A 260 5.35 -4.59 -4.85
CA SER A 260 6.43 -3.76 -4.35
C SER A 260 6.67 -2.53 -5.23
N GLY A 261 6.85 -1.38 -4.60
CA GLY A 261 7.34 -0.16 -5.23
C GLY A 261 8.85 -0.19 -5.56
N SER A 262 9.47 -1.35 -5.59
CA SER A 262 10.91 -1.48 -5.91
C SER A 262 11.28 -2.77 -6.62
N LEU A 263 10.99 -3.94 -6.07
CA LEU A 263 11.43 -5.24 -6.57
C LEU A 263 10.27 -6.25 -6.56
N ALA A 264 9.81 -6.69 -7.73
CA ALA A 264 8.74 -7.66 -7.86
C ALA A 264 9.22 -9.12 -7.85
N ARG A 265 8.27 -10.04 -7.66
CA ARG A 265 8.42 -11.50 -7.70
C ARG A 265 7.39 -12.13 -8.62
N GLU A 266 7.71 -13.32 -9.12
CA GLU A 266 6.76 -14.13 -9.90
C GLU A 266 5.53 -14.51 -9.07
N VAL A 267 4.43 -14.77 -9.75
CA VAL A 267 3.15 -15.14 -9.15
C VAL A 267 2.38 -16.06 -10.08
N LYS A 268 1.60 -16.97 -9.50
CA LYS A 268 0.69 -17.86 -10.21
C LYS A 268 -0.74 -17.71 -9.68
N PRO A 269 -1.75 -17.99 -10.48
CA PRO A 269 -3.13 -18.01 -10.00
C PRO A 269 -3.34 -19.08 -8.93
N VAL A 270 -4.12 -18.73 -7.90
CA VAL A 270 -4.67 -19.64 -6.87
C VAL A 270 -6.20 -19.59 -6.90
N ASP A 271 -6.85 -20.45 -6.11
CA ASP A 271 -8.32 -20.44 -6.01
C ASP A 271 -8.87 -19.05 -5.65
N GLY A 272 -9.78 -18.55 -6.47
CA GLY A 272 -10.39 -17.22 -6.34
C GLY A 272 -9.63 -16.09 -7.02
N THR A 273 -8.46 -16.33 -7.66
CA THR A 273 -7.70 -15.29 -8.37
C THR A 273 -8.53 -14.69 -9.50
N GLN A 274 -8.72 -13.38 -9.44
CA GLN A 274 -9.32 -12.57 -10.50
C GLN A 274 -8.24 -11.96 -11.41
N PHE A 275 -7.07 -11.63 -10.83
CA PHE A 275 -5.91 -11.10 -11.52
C PHE A 275 -4.64 -11.38 -10.73
N CYS A 276 -3.52 -11.59 -11.42
CA CYS A 276 -2.20 -11.56 -10.82
C CYS A 276 -1.13 -11.11 -11.83
N SER A 277 -0.06 -10.46 -11.32
CA SER A 277 1.06 -9.98 -12.13
C SER A 277 2.32 -9.83 -11.30
N GLY A 278 3.46 -10.26 -11.83
CA GLY A 278 4.79 -10.04 -11.25
C GLY A 278 5.41 -8.69 -11.64
N ALA A 279 4.64 -7.68 -12.00
CA ALA A 279 5.15 -6.34 -12.27
C ALA A 279 5.42 -5.55 -10.99
N THR A 280 6.43 -4.67 -10.99
CA THR A 280 6.63 -3.63 -9.98
C THR A 280 5.67 -2.46 -10.22
N GLY A 281 5.36 -1.69 -9.18
CA GLY A 281 4.47 -0.55 -9.31
C GLY A 281 3.84 -0.12 -7.98
N PHE A 282 2.62 0.41 -8.07
CA PHE A 282 1.80 0.87 -6.94
C PHE A 282 0.32 0.81 -7.34
N SER A 283 -0.59 1.16 -6.44
CA SER A 283 -1.98 1.31 -6.82
C SER A 283 -2.46 2.76 -6.62
N LEU A 284 -3.29 3.23 -7.56
CA LEU A 284 -4.10 4.43 -7.41
C LEU A 284 -5.48 4.02 -6.90
N ILE A 285 -5.94 4.61 -5.82
CA ILE A 285 -7.31 4.44 -5.31
C ILE A 285 -8.09 5.70 -5.62
N THR A 286 -9.29 5.52 -6.18
CA THR A 286 -10.18 6.62 -6.53
C THR A 286 -11.58 6.34 -5.95
N VAL A 287 -12.17 7.34 -5.29
CA VAL A 287 -13.38 7.16 -4.48
C VAL A 287 -14.40 8.25 -4.76
N ASP A 288 -15.62 7.84 -4.95
CA ASP A 288 -16.82 8.68 -4.83
C ASP A 288 -17.91 7.95 -4.02
N LYS A 289 -19.11 8.55 -3.88
CA LYS A 289 -20.23 7.93 -3.16
C LYS A 289 -20.70 6.59 -3.72
N HIS A 290 -20.51 6.37 -5.01
CA HIS A 290 -21.09 5.24 -5.74
C HIS A 290 -20.05 4.18 -6.11
N GLU A 291 -18.77 4.55 -6.08
CA GLU A 291 -17.72 3.70 -6.58
C GLU A 291 -16.40 3.89 -5.81
N LEU A 292 -15.80 2.77 -5.42
CA LEU A 292 -14.43 2.65 -4.94
C LEU A 292 -13.64 1.82 -5.96
N CYS A 293 -12.61 2.40 -6.55
CA CYS A 293 -11.71 1.71 -7.48
C CYS A 293 -10.28 1.65 -6.94
N LEU A 294 -9.64 0.50 -7.10
CA LEU A 294 -8.21 0.31 -6.92
C LEU A 294 -7.61 -0.07 -8.27
N HIS A 295 -6.80 0.83 -8.83
CA HIS A 295 -6.12 0.66 -10.11
C HIS A 295 -4.69 0.19 -9.87
N MET A 296 -4.37 -1.06 -10.23
CA MET A 296 -3.02 -1.61 -10.18
C MET A 296 -2.19 -1.02 -11.33
N MET A 297 -1.19 -0.20 -10.99
CA MET A 297 -0.35 0.53 -11.94
C MET A 297 1.03 -0.12 -12.01
N ASP A 298 1.54 -0.42 -13.20
CA ASP A 298 2.93 -0.81 -13.33
C ASP A 298 3.89 0.41 -13.28
N LYS A 299 5.19 0.14 -13.30
CA LYS A 299 6.24 1.16 -13.26
C LYS A 299 6.26 2.12 -14.47
N ASP A 300 5.56 1.77 -15.54
CA ASP A 300 5.45 2.57 -16.75
C ASP A 300 4.13 3.38 -16.80
N GLY A 301 3.32 3.31 -15.73
CA GLY A 301 2.07 4.06 -15.56
C GLY A 301 0.86 3.45 -16.25
N LYS A 302 0.97 2.19 -16.67
CA LYS A 302 -0.13 1.46 -17.29
C LYS A 302 -1.01 0.82 -16.23
N VAL A 303 -2.33 0.98 -16.35
CA VAL A 303 -3.31 0.22 -15.56
C VAL A 303 -3.31 -1.22 -16.03
N LEU A 304 -2.88 -2.13 -15.16
CA LEU A 304 -2.89 -3.57 -15.42
C LEU A 304 -4.24 -4.21 -15.07
N HIS A 305 -4.86 -3.73 -14.01
CA HIS A 305 -6.14 -4.24 -13.52
C HIS A 305 -6.83 -3.19 -12.64
N THR A 306 -8.17 -3.24 -12.60
CA THR A 306 -8.98 -2.41 -11.71
C THR A 306 -9.89 -3.29 -10.86
N VAL A 307 -9.73 -3.21 -9.53
CA VAL A 307 -10.70 -3.75 -8.57
C VAL A 307 -11.76 -2.68 -8.36
N ARG A 308 -13.03 -3.02 -8.60
CA ARG A 308 -14.14 -2.08 -8.58
C ARG A 308 -15.23 -2.54 -7.62
N ARG A 309 -15.66 -1.63 -6.74
CA ARG A 309 -16.81 -1.78 -5.85
C ARG A 309 -17.83 -0.70 -6.19
N THR A 310 -19.09 -1.08 -6.23
CA THR A 310 -20.22 -0.15 -6.51
C THR A 310 -21.31 -0.30 -5.45
N LYS A 311 -21.98 0.80 -5.14
CA LYS A 311 -23.14 0.88 -4.24
C LYS A 311 -24.32 1.53 -4.93
#